data_8f1717bd6d6247872430544a48765606
#
_entry.id   8f1717bd6d6247872430544a48765606
#
_cell.length_a   1.000
_cell.length_b   1.000
_cell.length_c   1.000
_cell.angle_alpha   90.00
_cell.angle_beta   90.00
_cell.angle_gamma   90.00
#
_symmetry.space_group_name_H-M   'P 1'
#
loop_
_entity.id
_entity.type
_entity.pdbx_description
1 polymer ?
#
loop_
_entity_poly.entity_id
_entity_poly.type
_entity_poly.pdbx_seq_one_letter_code
_entity_poly.pdbx_strand_id
1 'polypeptide(L)'
;MAKLIVESTLRKAISHERNGQMDEARKCYDSILELFPGNIRAKQGLAKLSQPKPDTLAGENPSDEILHQLIALYNKGQIRIVIQECDRLTKEFPQSFLIWNLLGAAFKAQGKPDEAIAAYNKALLIKPDYAVAHNNIGNALTDQGKLEEAIADYNKA
;
A
#
# COMPACT_ATOMS: atom_id res chain seq x y z
N MET A 1 -10.42 40.39 -20.20
CA MET A 1 -10.88 39.07 -20.73
C MET A 1 -9.90 37.95 -20.34
N ALA A 2 -8.63 38.01 -20.68
CA ALA A 2 -7.64 36.94 -20.40
C ALA A 2 -7.53 36.55 -18.91
N LYS A 3 -7.51 37.53 -17.99
CA LYS A 3 -7.45 37.27 -16.55
C LYS A 3 -8.65 36.48 -16.01
N LEU A 4 -9.84 36.69 -16.58
CA LEU A 4 -11.07 35.98 -16.19
C LEU A 4 -11.05 34.52 -16.66
N ILE A 5 -10.50 34.27 -17.85
CA ILE A 5 -10.34 32.90 -18.41
C ILE A 5 -9.37 32.09 -17.55
N VAL A 6 -8.22 32.70 -17.19
CA VAL A 6 -7.22 32.04 -16.32
C VAL A 6 -7.81 31.68 -14.95
N GLU A 7 -8.52 32.62 -14.32
CA GLU A 7 -9.14 32.39 -13.01
C GLU A 7 -10.21 31.28 -13.07
N SER A 8 -11.05 31.26 -14.13
CA SER A 8 -12.07 30.21 -14.28
C SER A 8 -11.46 28.84 -14.51
N THR A 9 -10.38 28.76 -15.32
CA THR A 9 -9.68 27.52 -15.61
C THR A 9 -8.90 27.00 -14.39
N LEU A 10 -8.30 27.90 -13.58
CA LEU A 10 -7.68 27.55 -12.31
C LEU A 10 -8.70 26.97 -11.33
N ARG A 11 -9.90 27.53 -11.24
CA ARG A 11 -10.97 26.98 -10.37
C ARG A 11 -11.40 25.59 -10.82
N LYS A 12 -11.50 25.35 -12.15
CA LYS A 12 -11.79 24.02 -12.68
C LYS A 12 -10.69 23.02 -12.33
N ALA A 13 -9.42 23.40 -12.53
CA ALA A 13 -8.28 22.56 -12.17
C ALA A 13 -8.32 22.15 -10.70
N ILE A 14 -8.54 23.10 -9.78
CA ILE A 14 -8.66 22.82 -8.34
C ILE A 14 -9.87 21.93 -8.02
N SER A 15 -10.99 22.13 -8.73
CA SER A 15 -12.17 21.25 -8.57
C SER A 15 -11.87 19.82 -9.00
N HIS A 16 -11.18 19.61 -10.13
CA HIS A 16 -10.74 18.31 -10.59
C HIS A 16 -9.75 17.64 -9.62
N GLU A 17 -8.82 18.40 -9.01
CA GLU A 17 -7.93 17.89 -7.96
C GLU A 17 -8.73 17.35 -6.76
N ARG A 18 -9.73 18.10 -6.28
CA ARG A 18 -10.58 17.69 -5.14
C ARG A 18 -11.39 16.44 -5.43
N ASN A 19 -11.79 16.25 -6.68
CA ASN A 19 -12.57 15.10 -7.15
C ASN A 19 -11.68 13.90 -7.55
N GLY A 20 -10.35 13.98 -7.37
CA GLY A 20 -9.42 12.92 -7.75
C GLY A 20 -9.14 12.79 -9.26
N GLN A 21 -9.65 13.72 -10.08
CA GLN A 21 -9.52 13.73 -11.53
C GLN A 21 -8.21 14.41 -11.95
N MET A 22 -7.07 13.75 -11.68
CA MET A 22 -5.74 14.36 -11.81
C MET A 22 -5.35 14.67 -13.27
N ASP A 23 -5.78 13.84 -14.23
CA ASP A 23 -5.50 14.07 -15.65
C ASP A 23 -6.26 15.29 -16.18
N GLU A 24 -7.50 15.50 -15.75
CA GLU A 24 -8.29 16.67 -16.12
C GLU A 24 -7.75 17.95 -15.45
N ALA A 25 -7.29 17.85 -14.22
CA ALA A 25 -6.61 18.96 -13.54
C ALA A 25 -5.32 19.35 -14.27
N ARG A 26 -4.52 18.36 -14.71
CA ARG A 26 -3.30 18.57 -15.49
C ARG A 26 -3.59 19.29 -16.79
N LYS A 27 -4.56 18.82 -17.58
CA LYS A 27 -4.98 19.47 -18.84
C LYS A 27 -5.36 20.95 -18.64
N CYS A 28 -6.06 21.26 -17.55
CA CYS A 28 -6.42 22.63 -17.22
C CYS A 28 -5.18 23.51 -16.94
N TYR A 29 -4.20 23.00 -16.20
CA TYR A 29 -2.95 23.73 -15.92
C TYR A 29 -2.09 23.90 -17.17
N ASP A 30 -1.97 22.87 -18.01
CA ASP A 30 -1.23 22.91 -19.28
C ASP A 30 -1.83 23.96 -20.21
N SER A 31 -3.17 23.98 -20.36
CA SER A 31 -3.87 24.99 -21.18
C SER A 31 -3.61 26.44 -20.71
N ILE A 32 -3.45 26.64 -19.40
CA ILE A 32 -3.08 27.96 -18.87
C ILE A 32 -1.64 28.29 -19.22
N LEU A 33 -0.72 27.34 -19.14
CA LEU A 33 0.70 27.56 -19.42
C LEU A 33 1.02 27.70 -20.90
N GLU A 34 0.23 27.11 -21.78
CA GLU A 34 0.31 27.34 -23.22
C GLU A 34 0.03 28.82 -23.57
N LEU A 35 -0.95 29.42 -22.94
CA LEU A 35 -1.31 30.82 -23.16
C LEU A 35 -0.51 31.80 -22.29
N PHE A 36 -0.11 31.39 -21.11
CA PHE A 36 0.57 32.19 -20.09
C PHE A 36 1.72 31.41 -19.45
N PRO A 37 2.87 31.23 -20.13
CA PRO A 37 4.00 30.43 -19.62
C PRO A 37 4.57 30.90 -18.28
N GLY A 38 4.31 32.15 -17.89
CA GLY A 38 4.73 32.76 -16.63
C GLY A 38 3.76 32.57 -15.48
N ASN A 39 2.64 31.85 -15.64
CA ASN A 39 1.65 31.71 -14.60
C ASN A 39 2.15 30.81 -13.45
N ILE A 40 2.49 31.45 -12.33
CA ILE A 40 3.06 30.79 -11.15
C ILE A 40 2.09 29.77 -10.54
N ARG A 41 0.79 30.07 -10.51
CA ARG A 41 -0.22 29.18 -9.91
C ARG A 41 -0.39 27.89 -10.74
N ALA A 42 -0.41 27.98 -12.06
CA ALA A 42 -0.49 26.81 -12.93
C ALA A 42 0.79 25.97 -12.86
N LYS A 43 1.97 26.59 -12.80
CA LYS A 43 3.25 25.87 -12.56
C LYS A 43 3.26 25.14 -11.23
N GLN A 44 2.80 25.80 -10.14
CA GLN A 44 2.70 25.18 -8.83
C GLN A 44 1.69 24.03 -8.80
N GLY A 45 0.54 24.19 -9.48
CA GLY A 45 -0.45 23.13 -9.64
C GLY A 45 0.11 21.91 -10.34
N LEU A 46 0.80 22.09 -11.48
CA LEU A 46 1.47 20.98 -12.18
C LEU A 46 2.59 20.35 -11.35
N ALA A 47 3.41 21.15 -10.69
CA ALA A 47 4.46 20.64 -9.84
C ALA A 47 3.88 19.79 -8.70
N LYS A 48 2.77 20.22 -8.10
CA LYS A 48 2.04 19.47 -7.08
C LYS A 48 1.45 18.16 -7.62
N LEU A 49 0.92 18.15 -8.84
CA LEU A 49 0.43 16.94 -9.52
C LEU A 49 1.56 16.00 -9.97
N SER A 50 2.76 16.53 -10.18
CA SER A 50 3.95 15.76 -10.59
C SER A 50 4.74 15.24 -9.40
N GLN A 51 4.52 15.78 -8.20
CA GLN A 51 5.03 15.19 -6.98
C GLN A 51 4.19 13.95 -6.68
N PRO A 52 4.79 12.78 -6.41
CA PRO A 52 4.04 11.68 -5.82
C PRO A 52 3.37 12.26 -4.59
N LYS A 53 2.04 12.14 -4.51
CA LYS A 53 1.25 12.68 -3.39
C LYS A 53 1.88 12.19 -2.09
N PRO A 54 2.28 13.06 -1.16
CA PRO A 54 2.69 12.62 0.17
C PRO A 54 1.54 11.99 0.97
N ASP A 55 0.28 11.98 0.44
CA ASP A 55 -0.90 11.68 1.24
C ASP A 55 -1.90 10.68 0.67
N THR A 56 -1.51 9.82 -0.28
CA THR A 56 -2.44 8.79 -0.72
C THR A 56 -1.86 7.39 -0.86
N LEU A 57 -0.68 7.07 -0.34
CA LEU A 57 -0.20 5.68 -0.19
C LEU A 57 1.14 5.60 0.59
N ALA A 58 1.65 6.68 1.14
CA ALA A 58 2.73 6.62 2.12
C ALA A 58 2.27 6.05 3.48
N GLY A 59 0.99 5.58 3.58
CA GLY A 59 0.40 5.09 4.83
C GLY A 59 -0.08 3.64 4.81
N GLU A 60 -0.31 3.04 3.65
CA GLU A 60 -0.88 1.69 3.63
C GLU A 60 0.16 0.59 3.36
N ASN A 61 1.10 0.80 2.44
CA ASN A 61 2.12 -0.20 2.12
C ASN A 61 3.49 0.46 1.91
N PRO A 62 4.59 -0.23 2.22
CA PRO A 62 5.93 0.18 1.82
C PRO A 62 6.10 0.09 0.31
N SER A 63 7.16 0.71 -0.23
CA SER A 63 7.46 0.65 -1.66
C SER A 63 7.67 -0.79 -2.14
N ASP A 64 7.37 -1.04 -3.42
CA ASP A 64 7.60 -2.36 -4.02
C ASP A 64 9.05 -2.82 -3.89
N GLU A 65 10.00 -1.90 -3.89
CA GLU A 65 11.42 -2.19 -3.71
C GLU A 65 11.70 -2.78 -2.32
N ILE A 66 11.11 -2.21 -1.26
CA ILE A 66 11.24 -2.74 0.11
C ILE A 66 10.61 -4.12 0.20
N LEU A 67 9.43 -4.32 -0.38
CA LEU A 67 8.76 -5.63 -0.41
C LEU A 67 9.61 -6.68 -1.15
N HIS A 68 10.17 -6.34 -2.30
CA HIS A 68 11.06 -7.23 -3.06
C HIS A 68 12.34 -7.58 -2.27
N GLN A 69 12.94 -6.62 -1.58
CA GLN A 69 14.12 -6.87 -0.73
C GLN A 69 13.78 -7.83 0.42
N LEU A 70 12.64 -7.64 1.09
CA LEU A 70 12.19 -8.53 2.16
C LEU A 70 11.93 -9.96 1.66
N ILE A 71 11.28 -10.09 0.51
CA ILE A 71 11.03 -11.40 -0.13
C ILE A 71 12.36 -12.06 -0.51
N ALA A 72 13.32 -11.30 -1.04
CA ALA A 72 14.64 -11.81 -1.35
C ALA A 72 15.40 -12.29 -0.10
N LEU A 73 15.31 -11.57 1.02
CA LEU A 73 15.87 -11.99 2.31
C LEU A 73 15.20 -13.25 2.83
N TYR A 74 13.87 -13.34 2.72
CA TYR A 74 13.09 -14.53 3.08
C TYR A 74 13.56 -15.77 2.27
N ASN A 75 13.66 -15.62 0.95
CA ASN A 75 14.10 -16.70 0.05
C ASN A 75 15.56 -17.13 0.30
N LYS A 76 16.40 -16.23 0.82
CA LYS A 76 17.77 -16.55 1.27
C LYS A 76 17.83 -17.21 2.64
N GLY A 77 16.69 -17.45 3.29
CA GLY A 77 16.62 -18.04 4.62
C GLY A 77 17.03 -17.08 5.76
N GLN A 78 17.17 -15.79 5.48
CA GLN A 78 17.55 -14.78 6.48
C GLN A 78 16.33 -14.34 7.33
N ILE A 79 15.63 -15.34 7.88
CA ILE A 79 14.31 -15.18 8.52
C ILE A 79 14.35 -14.21 9.70
N ARG A 80 15.41 -14.21 10.51
CA ARG A 80 15.54 -13.26 11.64
C ARG A 80 15.55 -11.81 11.19
N ILE A 81 16.25 -11.51 10.08
CA ILE A 81 16.32 -10.16 9.51
C ILE A 81 14.94 -9.77 8.99
N VAL A 82 14.25 -10.68 8.29
CA VAL A 82 12.88 -10.44 7.82
C VAL A 82 11.94 -10.08 8.96
N ILE A 83 11.98 -10.82 10.08
CA ILE A 83 11.16 -10.54 11.25
C ILE A 83 11.47 -9.15 11.81
N GLN A 84 12.75 -8.81 12.02
CA GLN A 84 13.15 -7.50 12.55
C GLN A 84 12.70 -6.35 11.66
N GLU A 85 12.87 -6.47 10.34
CA GLU A 85 12.44 -5.45 9.39
C GLU A 85 10.91 -5.36 9.29
N CYS A 86 10.20 -6.49 9.30
CA CYS A 86 8.74 -6.49 9.33
C CYS A 86 8.20 -5.87 10.62
N ASP A 87 8.79 -6.16 11.79
CA ASP A 87 8.39 -5.56 13.07
C ASP A 87 8.60 -4.03 13.06
N ARG A 88 9.65 -3.54 12.41
CA ARG A 88 9.85 -2.10 12.20
C ARG A 88 8.78 -1.53 11.28
N LEU A 89 8.57 -2.19 10.14
CA LEU A 89 7.65 -1.73 9.10
C LEU A 89 6.18 -1.79 9.52
N THR A 90 5.78 -2.72 10.42
CA THR A 90 4.41 -2.72 10.95
C THR A 90 4.08 -1.50 11.82
N LYS A 91 5.09 -0.83 12.38
CA LYS A 91 4.92 0.43 13.12
C LYS A 91 4.81 1.63 12.16
N GLU A 92 5.53 1.56 11.05
CA GLU A 92 5.55 2.60 10.02
C GLU A 92 4.33 2.48 9.07
N PHE A 93 3.95 1.22 8.74
CA PHE A 93 2.84 0.88 7.85
C PHE A 93 1.85 -0.07 8.54
N PRO A 94 1.12 0.35 9.59
CA PRO A 94 0.27 -0.53 10.39
C PRO A 94 -0.90 -1.13 9.60
N GLN A 95 -1.30 -0.50 8.49
CA GLN A 95 -2.38 -0.94 7.59
C GLN A 95 -1.88 -1.76 6.40
N SER A 96 -0.60 -2.15 6.37
CA SER A 96 -0.07 -3.00 5.30
C SER A 96 -0.34 -4.48 5.59
N PHE A 97 -1.41 -5.03 5.00
CA PHE A 97 -1.69 -6.46 5.08
C PHE A 97 -0.56 -7.33 4.50
N LEU A 98 0.21 -6.79 3.53
CA LEU A 98 1.35 -7.48 2.92
C LEU A 98 2.48 -7.71 3.93
N ILE A 99 2.82 -6.69 4.74
CA ILE A 99 3.86 -6.81 5.77
C ILE A 99 3.42 -7.77 6.87
N TRP A 100 2.15 -7.69 7.32
CA TRP A 100 1.61 -8.63 8.30
C TRP A 100 1.63 -10.07 7.81
N ASN A 101 1.28 -10.29 6.52
CA ASN A 101 1.35 -11.62 5.91
C ASN A 101 2.80 -12.14 5.80
N LEU A 102 3.75 -11.28 5.41
CA LEU A 102 5.16 -11.66 5.32
C LEU A 102 5.77 -11.95 6.69
N LEU A 103 5.39 -11.17 7.72
CA LEU A 103 5.78 -11.42 9.11
C LEU A 103 5.26 -12.79 9.59
N GLY A 104 4.01 -13.12 9.27
CA GLY A 104 3.44 -14.44 9.55
C GLY A 104 4.21 -15.57 8.87
N ALA A 105 4.55 -15.41 7.60
CA ALA A 105 5.36 -16.38 6.87
C ALA A 105 6.75 -16.57 7.50
N ALA A 106 7.37 -15.48 7.95
CA ALA A 106 8.66 -15.52 8.62
C ALA A 106 8.58 -16.20 10.00
N PHE A 107 7.54 -15.98 10.80
CA PHE A 107 7.32 -16.71 12.05
C PHE A 107 7.08 -18.19 11.80
N LYS A 108 6.28 -18.55 10.79
CA LYS A 108 6.09 -19.96 10.40
C LYS A 108 7.42 -20.62 10.03
N ALA A 109 8.25 -19.96 9.22
CA ALA A 109 9.57 -20.46 8.83
C ALA A 109 10.53 -20.61 10.04
N GLN A 110 10.31 -19.86 11.10
CA GLN A 110 11.05 -19.95 12.36
C GLN A 110 10.51 -21.08 13.29
N GLY A 111 9.43 -21.76 12.91
CA GLY A 111 8.78 -22.79 13.73
C GLY A 111 7.89 -22.20 14.83
N LYS A 112 7.33 -21.02 14.61
CA LYS A 112 6.44 -20.32 15.56
C LYS A 112 5.04 -20.16 14.94
N PRO A 113 4.25 -21.25 14.91
CA PRO A 113 2.96 -21.24 14.22
C PRO A 113 1.91 -20.32 14.89
N ASP A 114 1.95 -20.17 16.22
CA ASP A 114 0.98 -19.32 16.93
C ASP A 114 1.20 -17.83 16.60
N GLU A 115 2.44 -17.38 16.60
CA GLU A 115 2.82 -16.01 16.20
C GLU A 115 2.53 -15.78 14.70
N ALA A 116 2.73 -16.81 13.88
CA ALA A 116 2.39 -16.75 12.47
C ALA A 116 0.89 -16.52 12.25
N ILE A 117 0.04 -17.31 12.91
CA ILE A 117 -1.42 -17.18 12.84
C ILE A 117 -1.87 -15.80 13.35
N ALA A 118 -1.28 -15.30 14.44
CA ALA A 118 -1.57 -13.97 14.95
C ALA A 118 -1.26 -12.87 13.92
N ALA A 119 -0.12 -12.96 13.22
CA ALA A 119 0.27 -12.01 12.18
C ALA A 119 -0.64 -12.10 10.94
N TYR A 120 -1.00 -13.31 10.48
CA TYR A 120 -1.95 -13.51 9.38
C TYR A 120 -3.34 -12.96 9.73
N ASN A 121 -3.81 -13.15 10.96
CA ASN A 121 -5.07 -12.57 11.41
C ASN A 121 -5.03 -11.03 11.39
N LYS A 122 -3.90 -10.41 11.69
CA LYS A 122 -3.73 -8.96 11.52
C LYS A 122 -3.86 -8.54 10.04
N ALA A 123 -3.30 -9.31 9.11
CA ALA A 123 -3.49 -9.08 7.69
C ALA A 123 -4.97 -9.18 7.29
N LEU A 124 -5.72 -10.16 7.82
CA LEU A 124 -7.15 -10.35 7.53
C LEU A 124 -8.06 -9.31 8.19
N LEU A 125 -7.66 -8.70 9.30
CA LEU A 125 -8.36 -7.54 9.87
C LEU A 125 -8.33 -6.34 8.93
N ILE A 126 -7.25 -6.20 8.15
CA ILE A 126 -7.06 -5.12 7.18
C ILE A 126 -7.72 -5.49 5.86
N LYS A 127 -7.52 -6.72 5.40
CA LYS A 127 -8.07 -7.25 4.15
C LYS A 127 -8.72 -8.61 4.37
N PRO A 128 -10.04 -8.67 4.70
CA PRO A 128 -10.74 -9.91 5.08
C PRO A 128 -10.81 -10.97 3.97
N ASP A 129 -10.77 -10.55 2.71
CA ASP A 129 -10.82 -11.40 1.51
C ASP A 129 -9.43 -11.81 0.99
N TYR A 130 -8.39 -11.69 1.82
CA TYR A 130 -7.03 -12.03 1.41
C TYR A 130 -6.80 -13.55 1.45
N ALA A 131 -7.12 -14.22 0.35
CA ALA A 131 -7.05 -15.68 0.19
C ALA A 131 -5.69 -16.29 0.63
N VAL A 132 -4.58 -15.57 0.36
CA VAL A 132 -3.23 -16.03 0.74
C VAL A 132 -3.09 -16.17 2.26
N ALA A 133 -3.64 -15.23 3.04
CA ALA A 133 -3.57 -15.31 4.50
C ALA A 133 -4.43 -16.47 5.05
N HIS A 134 -5.63 -16.69 4.50
CA HIS A 134 -6.46 -17.83 4.88
C HIS A 134 -5.76 -19.16 4.59
N ASN A 135 -5.16 -19.32 3.40
CA ASN A 135 -4.36 -20.50 3.06
C ASN A 135 -3.16 -20.68 4.02
N ASN A 136 -2.47 -19.60 4.36
CA ASN A 136 -1.33 -19.66 5.26
C ASN A 136 -1.72 -20.04 6.69
N ILE A 137 -2.87 -19.57 7.18
CA ILE A 137 -3.44 -19.98 8.48
C ILE A 137 -3.81 -21.46 8.43
N GLY A 138 -4.51 -21.93 7.38
CA GLY A 138 -4.84 -23.35 7.19
C GLY A 138 -3.58 -24.23 7.23
N ASN A 139 -2.52 -23.82 6.56
CA ASN A 139 -1.23 -24.53 6.60
C ASN A 139 -0.62 -24.54 8.02
N ALA A 140 -0.65 -23.40 8.72
CA ALA A 140 -0.10 -23.32 10.08
C ALA A 140 -0.90 -24.17 11.08
N LEU A 141 -2.22 -24.22 10.94
CA LEU A 141 -3.12 -25.05 11.74
C LEU A 141 -2.92 -26.55 11.46
N THR A 142 -2.69 -26.90 10.18
CA THR A 142 -2.34 -28.28 9.79
C THR A 142 -1.03 -28.72 10.44
N ASP A 143 -0.02 -27.87 10.46
CA ASP A 143 1.27 -28.13 11.12
C ASP A 143 1.10 -28.35 12.64
N GLN A 144 0.06 -27.75 13.23
CA GLN A 144 -0.32 -27.94 14.64
C GLN A 144 -1.25 -29.16 14.89
N GLY A 145 -1.65 -29.87 13.84
CA GLY A 145 -2.59 -30.98 13.91
C GLY A 145 -4.06 -30.57 14.08
N LYS A 146 -4.39 -29.27 13.93
CA LYS A 146 -5.75 -28.70 14.05
C LYS A 146 -6.50 -28.76 12.71
N LEU A 147 -6.78 -29.98 12.25
CA LEU A 147 -7.28 -30.23 10.89
C LEU A 147 -8.67 -29.62 10.61
N GLU A 148 -9.57 -29.65 11.58
CA GLU A 148 -10.93 -29.10 11.42
C GLU A 148 -10.89 -27.58 11.25
N GLU A 149 -10.09 -26.88 12.05
CA GLU A 149 -9.88 -25.45 11.94
C GLU A 149 -9.18 -25.08 10.61
N ALA A 150 -8.20 -25.88 10.20
CA ALA A 150 -7.49 -25.71 8.92
C ALA A 150 -8.45 -25.77 7.73
N ILE A 151 -9.36 -26.76 7.69
CA ILE A 151 -10.37 -26.90 6.64
C ILE A 151 -11.28 -25.67 6.60
N ALA A 152 -11.70 -25.15 7.76
CA ALA A 152 -12.53 -23.95 7.84
C ALA A 152 -11.85 -22.72 7.23
N ASP A 153 -10.54 -22.55 7.43
CA ASP A 153 -9.78 -21.44 6.84
C ASP A 153 -9.48 -21.62 5.35
N TYR A 154 -9.17 -22.84 4.90
CA TYR A 154 -9.04 -23.12 3.47
C TYR A 154 -10.33 -22.82 2.68
N ASN A 155 -11.50 -23.02 3.28
CA ASN A 155 -12.79 -22.72 2.64
C ASN A 155 -13.09 -21.22 2.54
N LYS A 156 -12.31 -20.36 3.21
CA LYS A 156 -12.41 -18.90 3.13
C LYS A 156 -11.42 -18.31 2.10
N ALA A 157 -10.45 -19.09 1.66
CA ALA A 157 -9.46 -18.68 0.66
C ALA A 157 -10.06 -18.68 -0.75
#